data_6e1dbc1deaca7b3a652d15e2a746732d
#
_entry.id   6e1dbc1deaca7b3a652d15e2a746732d
#
_cell.length_a   1.000
_cell.length_b   1.000
_cell.length_c   1.000
_cell.angle_alpha   90.00
_cell.angle_beta   90.00
_cell.angle_gamma   90.00
#
_symmetry.space_group_name_H-M   'P 1'
#
loop_
_entity.id
_entity.type
_entity.pdbx_description
1 polymer ?
#
loop_
_entity_poly.entity_id
_entity_poly.type
_entity_poly.pdbx_seq_one_letter_code
_entity_poly.pdbx_strand_id
1 'polypeptide(L)'
;KNGSENAGAGEFTKRAYLNGKLDLTQAEAVMDIISAKGERELKMAETLREGMAFKKAKKCSDKLMKILGDLGAWADYPEEDIPEVRPENLCRELSEVQSDLLSLVENYDCGRIIREGVSAVIIGRPNVGKSTLFNCLSGCERSIVTDIAGTTRDIVEESVKIGDIVLRLSDTAGIRQTNDIIEGIGVDNAKKLINSSELIIAVFDGNSPLTEDDLKLINQVDSKKTIAVINKSDLGICPDVSEIEKHIGHTVYLSAKENDGIEK
;
A
#
# COMPACT_ATOMS: atom_id res chain seq x y z
N LYS A 1 -30.06 -15.44 37.82
CA LYS A 1 -29.64 -14.61 36.67
C LYS A 1 -29.11 -13.33 37.23
N ASN A 2 -27.78 -13.20 37.33
CA ASN A 2 -27.11 -12.11 38.05
C ASN A 2 -26.90 -10.85 37.19
N GLY A 3 -27.78 -10.55 36.21
CA GLY A 3 -27.71 -9.34 35.40
C GLY A 3 -26.56 -9.34 34.39
N SER A 4 -25.88 -10.47 34.13
CA SER A 4 -24.87 -10.59 33.09
C SER A 4 -25.53 -10.94 31.76
N GLU A 5 -25.12 -10.26 30.72
CA GLU A 5 -25.52 -10.47 29.33
C GLU A 5 -24.32 -11.00 28.51
N ASN A 6 -24.61 -11.63 27.39
CA ASN A 6 -23.55 -12.05 26.47
C ASN A 6 -22.87 -10.81 25.86
N ALA A 7 -21.55 -10.80 25.87
CA ALA A 7 -20.78 -9.72 25.25
C ALA A 7 -20.91 -9.76 23.72
N GLY A 8 -21.07 -8.59 23.12
CA GLY A 8 -21.00 -8.44 21.67
C GLY A 8 -19.58 -8.57 21.13
N ALA A 9 -19.43 -8.68 19.79
CA ALA A 9 -18.12 -8.73 19.15
C ALA A 9 -17.30 -7.47 19.49
N GLY A 10 -16.06 -7.65 19.96
CA GLY A 10 -15.14 -6.56 20.32
C GLY A 10 -15.49 -5.81 21.61
N GLU A 11 -16.52 -6.20 22.36
CA GLU A 11 -16.98 -5.45 23.53
C GLU A 11 -15.93 -5.35 24.64
N PHE A 12 -15.15 -6.39 24.86
CA PHE A 12 -14.06 -6.36 25.86
C PHE A 12 -12.97 -5.35 25.48
N THR A 13 -12.56 -5.33 24.22
CA THR A 13 -11.58 -4.40 23.70
C THR A 13 -12.10 -2.95 23.76
N LYS A 14 -13.38 -2.74 23.38
CA LYS A 14 -14.04 -1.44 23.48
C LYS A 14 -14.09 -0.93 24.94
N ARG A 15 -14.45 -1.79 25.88
CA ARG A 15 -14.47 -1.44 27.32
C ARG A 15 -13.05 -1.15 27.86
N ALA A 16 -12.06 -1.91 27.42
CA ALA A 16 -10.66 -1.67 27.80
C ALA A 16 -10.17 -0.30 27.29
N TYR A 17 -10.50 0.05 26.06
CA TYR A 17 -10.21 1.36 25.50
C TYR A 17 -10.93 2.50 26.26
N LEU A 18 -12.23 2.39 26.48
CA LEU A 18 -13.02 3.40 27.22
C LEU A 18 -12.53 3.60 28.66
N ASN A 19 -11.99 2.56 29.29
CA ASN A 19 -11.42 2.61 30.62
C ASN A 19 -9.93 2.99 30.65
N GLY A 20 -9.34 3.40 29.52
CA GLY A 20 -7.96 3.84 29.42
C GLY A 20 -6.91 2.73 29.65
N LYS A 21 -7.30 1.46 29.54
CA LYS A 21 -6.38 0.30 29.65
C LYS A 21 -5.64 0.01 28.34
N LEU A 22 -6.23 0.39 27.22
CA LEU A 22 -5.66 0.31 25.89
C LEU A 22 -5.80 1.68 25.23
N ASP A 23 -4.84 2.07 24.40
CA ASP A 23 -5.01 3.17 23.45
C ASP A 23 -5.75 2.67 22.18
N LEU A 24 -6.12 3.61 21.29
CA LEU A 24 -6.87 3.26 20.07
C LEU A 24 -6.08 2.33 19.17
N THR A 25 -4.78 2.58 18.98
CA THR A 25 -3.89 1.78 18.14
C THR A 25 -3.77 0.36 18.68
N GLN A 26 -3.68 0.20 20.00
CA GLN A 26 -3.67 -1.12 20.66
C GLN A 26 -5.00 -1.85 20.50
N ALA A 27 -6.12 -1.12 20.56
CA ALA A 27 -7.44 -1.71 20.37
C ALA A 27 -7.65 -2.20 18.92
N GLU A 28 -7.19 -1.46 17.93
CA GLU A 28 -7.19 -1.83 16.51
C GLU A 28 -6.28 -3.04 16.26
N ALA A 29 -5.09 -3.07 16.87
CA ALA A 29 -4.14 -4.17 16.74
C ALA A 29 -4.70 -5.53 17.19
N VAL A 30 -5.68 -5.56 18.10
CA VAL A 30 -6.37 -6.81 18.48
C VAL A 30 -7.09 -7.41 17.27
N MET A 31 -7.75 -6.58 16.44
CA MET A 31 -8.41 -7.06 15.23
C MET A 31 -7.38 -7.48 14.17
N ASP A 32 -6.29 -6.73 14.03
CA ASP A 32 -5.21 -7.06 13.10
C ASP A 32 -4.58 -8.42 13.44
N ILE A 33 -4.38 -8.74 14.72
CA ILE A 33 -3.91 -10.08 15.18
C ILE A 33 -4.89 -11.19 14.78
N ILE A 34 -6.20 -10.94 14.91
CA ILE A 34 -7.23 -11.94 14.59
C ILE A 34 -7.33 -12.16 13.08
N SER A 35 -7.13 -11.12 12.28
CA SER A 35 -7.26 -11.15 10.82
C SER A 35 -5.95 -11.45 10.08
N ALA A 36 -4.81 -11.48 10.78
CA ALA A 36 -3.50 -11.70 10.19
C ALA A 36 -3.44 -12.99 9.37
N LYS A 37 -3.02 -12.88 8.12
CA LYS A 37 -2.90 -13.99 7.15
C LYS A 37 -1.47 -14.50 6.99
N GLY A 38 -0.49 -13.82 7.62
CA GLY A 38 0.93 -14.14 7.52
C GLY A 38 1.72 -13.79 8.77
N GLU A 39 2.91 -14.39 8.91
CA GLU A 39 3.76 -14.21 10.09
C GLU A 39 4.21 -12.76 10.28
N ARG A 40 4.51 -12.05 9.19
CA ARG A 40 4.92 -10.64 9.25
C ARG A 40 3.79 -9.72 9.69
N GLU A 41 2.60 -9.97 9.18
CA GLU A 41 1.38 -9.25 9.56
C GLU A 41 1.09 -9.43 11.05
N LEU A 42 1.20 -10.68 11.53
CA LEU A 42 1.04 -11.00 12.95
C LEU A 42 2.08 -10.27 13.83
N LYS A 43 3.36 -10.34 13.48
CA LYS A 43 4.45 -9.65 14.22
C LYS A 43 4.24 -8.15 14.26
N MET A 44 3.75 -7.58 13.18
CA MET A 44 3.46 -6.17 13.11
C MET A 44 2.29 -5.78 14.00
N ALA A 45 1.18 -6.54 13.96
CA ALA A 45 0.04 -6.34 14.81
C ALA A 45 0.41 -6.51 16.31
N GLU A 46 1.31 -7.44 16.66
CA GLU A 46 1.86 -7.58 18.00
C GLU A 46 2.64 -6.32 18.42
N THR A 47 3.48 -5.77 17.54
CA THR A 47 4.24 -4.53 17.82
C THR A 47 3.30 -3.34 18.05
N LEU A 48 2.23 -3.22 17.26
CA LEU A 48 1.20 -2.19 17.47
C LEU A 48 0.47 -2.38 18.79
N ARG A 49 0.12 -3.64 19.15
CA ARG A 49 -0.49 -3.97 20.44
C ARG A 49 0.39 -3.60 21.64
N GLU A 50 1.72 -3.64 21.51
CA GLU A 50 2.65 -3.18 22.55
C GLU A 50 2.66 -1.65 22.73
N GLY A 51 1.96 -0.92 21.87
CA GLY A 51 1.81 0.52 21.93
C GLY A 51 3.09 1.29 21.59
N MET A 52 4.00 0.71 20.83
CA MET A 52 5.29 1.34 20.47
C MET A 52 5.10 2.64 19.69
N ALA A 53 4.16 2.68 18.73
CA ALA A 53 3.86 3.87 17.96
C ALA A 53 3.32 5.00 18.84
N PHE A 54 2.37 4.69 19.72
CA PHE A 54 1.80 5.65 20.66
C PHE A 54 2.86 6.20 21.63
N LYS A 55 3.72 5.35 22.19
CA LYS A 55 4.82 5.78 23.09
C LYS A 55 5.77 6.76 22.40
N LYS A 56 6.14 6.49 21.13
CA LYS A 56 6.99 7.38 20.34
C LYS A 56 6.30 8.72 20.05
N ALA A 57 5.04 8.69 19.58
CA ALA A 57 4.27 9.89 19.32
C ALA A 57 4.07 10.73 20.58
N LYS A 58 3.77 10.09 21.72
CA LYS A 58 3.65 10.77 23.01
C LYS A 58 4.94 11.43 23.44
N LYS A 59 6.09 10.74 23.28
CA LYS A 59 7.41 11.34 23.57
C LYS A 59 7.67 12.60 22.75
N CYS A 60 7.29 12.62 21.46
CA CYS A 60 7.37 13.83 20.62
C CYS A 60 6.45 14.92 21.14
N SER A 61 5.21 14.59 21.49
CA SER A 61 4.25 15.53 22.08
C SER A 61 4.77 16.13 23.39
N ASP A 62 5.30 15.30 24.31
CA ASP A 62 5.84 15.76 25.58
C ASP A 62 7.05 16.68 25.39
N LYS A 63 7.94 16.40 24.41
CA LYS A 63 9.04 17.30 24.04
C LYS A 63 8.52 18.66 23.54
N LEU A 64 7.52 18.66 22.64
CA LEU A 64 6.92 19.89 22.11
C LEU A 64 6.24 20.69 23.21
N MET A 65 5.51 20.05 24.13
CA MET A 65 4.88 20.71 25.27
C MET A 65 5.90 21.36 26.20
N LYS A 66 7.05 20.67 26.39
CA LYS A 66 8.16 21.28 27.18
C LYS A 66 8.71 22.52 26.51
N ILE A 67 8.99 22.46 25.19
CA ILE A 67 9.49 23.61 24.41
C ILE A 67 8.50 24.77 24.48
N LEU A 68 7.19 24.50 24.35
CA LEU A 68 6.15 25.54 24.51
C LEU A 68 6.11 26.13 25.90
N GLY A 69 6.28 25.32 26.95
CA GLY A 69 6.36 25.77 28.32
C GLY A 69 7.57 26.68 28.57
N ASP A 70 8.75 26.26 28.09
CA ASP A 70 9.99 27.03 28.23
C ASP A 70 9.91 28.38 27.50
N LEU A 71 9.35 28.39 26.27
CA LEU A 71 9.10 29.63 25.50
C LEU A 71 8.08 30.55 26.18
N GLY A 72 6.97 29.96 26.68
CA GLY A 72 5.96 30.74 27.41
C GLY A 72 6.51 31.37 28.66
N ALA A 73 7.26 30.62 29.47
CA ALA A 73 7.89 31.16 30.68
C ALA A 73 8.87 32.29 30.36
N TRP A 74 9.71 32.11 29.33
CA TRP A 74 10.67 33.13 28.90
C TRP A 74 9.99 34.40 28.36
N ALA A 75 8.85 34.26 27.67
CA ALA A 75 8.09 35.40 27.14
C ALA A 75 7.31 36.16 28.21
N ASP A 76 6.71 35.45 29.20
CA ASP A 76 5.84 36.03 30.20
C ASP A 76 6.60 36.65 31.40
N TYR A 77 7.81 36.17 31.67
CA TYR A 77 8.61 36.54 32.81
C TYR A 77 10.03 36.99 32.44
N PRO A 78 10.20 38.07 31.63
CA PRO A 78 11.51 38.49 31.11
C PRO A 78 12.45 39.08 32.20
N GLU A 79 11.93 39.39 33.37
CA GLU A 79 12.70 39.97 34.50
C GLU A 79 13.14 38.91 35.54
N GLU A 80 12.71 37.64 35.36
CA GLU A 80 13.08 36.54 36.24
C GLU A 80 14.31 35.79 35.69
N ASP A 81 15.05 35.14 36.61
CA ASP A 81 16.26 34.34 36.30
C ASP A 81 15.90 33.00 35.55
N ILE A 82 15.09 33.11 34.48
CA ILE A 82 14.70 31.98 33.63
C ILE A 82 15.78 31.76 32.56
N PRO A 83 16.19 30.49 32.30
CA PRO A 83 17.18 30.22 31.28
C PRO A 83 16.74 30.76 29.92
N GLU A 84 17.62 31.53 29.26
CA GLU A 84 17.39 32.08 27.94
C GLU A 84 17.15 30.95 26.92
N VAL A 85 16.05 31.04 26.19
CA VAL A 85 15.75 30.13 25.08
C VAL A 85 16.60 30.52 23.87
N ARG A 86 17.72 29.83 23.68
CA ARG A 86 18.62 30.09 22.55
C ARG A 86 18.08 29.49 21.29
N PRO A 87 18.01 30.23 20.16
CA PRO A 87 17.49 29.75 18.87
C PRO A 87 18.17 28.46 18.39
N GLU A 88 19.48 28.30 18.60
CA GLU A 88 20.24 27.15 18.18
C GLU A 88 19.80 25.86 18.89
N ASN A 89 19.53 25.95 20.19
CA ASN A 89 19.03 24.82 20.99
C ASN A 89 17.60 24.46 20.57
N LEU A 90 16.76 25.47 20.37
CA LEU A 90 15.39 25.29 19.94
C LEU A 90 15.34 24.62 18.56
N CYS A 91 16.11 25.09 17.59
CA CYS A 91 16.20 24.49 16.25
C CYS A 91 16.67 23.04 16.32
N ARG A 92 17.64 22.72 17.18
CA ARG A 92 18.12 21.35 17.35
C ARG A 92 17.03 20.44 17.91
N GLU A 93 16.36 20.86 18.99
CA GLU A 93 15.28 20.08 19.61
C GLU A 93 14.10 19.86 18.67
N LEU A 94 13.70 20.88 17.90
CA LEU A 94 12.67 20.76 16.88
C LEU A 94 13.08 19.82 15.74
N SER A 95 14.36 19.87 15.30
CA SER A 95 14.88 18.97 14.28
C SER A 95 14.90 17.51 14.75
N GLU A 96 15.20 17.25 16.02
CA GLU A 96 15.11 15.92 16.61
C GLU A 96 13.65 15.40 16.59
N VAL A 97 12.70 16.24 17.01
CA VAL A 97 11.27 15.88 16.96
C VAL A 97 10.80 15.63 15.53
N GLN A 98 11.23 16.45 14.58
CA GLN A 98 10.92 16.27 13.16
C GLN A 98 11.45 14.92 12.65
N SER A 99 12.71 14.57 12.96
CA SER A 99 13.31 13.30 12.57
C SER A 99 12.57 12.11 13.19
N ASP A 100 12.22 12.17 14.48
CA ASP A 100 11.45 11.14 15.17
C ASP A 100 10.07 10.94 14.51
N LEU A 101 9.38 12.03 14.13
CA LEU A 101 8.08 11.98 13.46
C LEU A 101 8.18 11.43 12.03
N LEU A 102 9.18 11.85 11.25
CA LEU A 102 9.41 11.33 9.90
C LEU A 102 9.64 9.81 9.94
N SER A 103 10.44 9.32 10.90
CA SER A 103 10.66 7.88 11.07
C SER A 103 9.37 7.10 11.41
N LEU A 104 8.41 7.74 12.11
CA LEU A 104 7.10 7.13 12.37
C LEU A 104 6.25 7.03 11.11
N VAL A 105 6.27 8.07 10.26
CA VAL A 105 5.51 8.09 9.00
C VAL A 105 6.05 7.04 8.03
N GLU A 106 7.37 6.96 7.84
CA GLU A 106 8.00 5.96 6.96
C GLU A 106 7.66 4.52 7.40
N ASN A 107 7.71 4.25 8.71
CA ASN A 107 7.34 2.94 9.25
C ASN A 107 5.84 2.64 9.10
N TYR A 108 4.98 3.67 9.12
CA TYR A 108 3.54 3.52 8.91
C TYR A 108 3.23 3.06 7.49
N ASP A 109 3.87 3.67 6.48
CA ASP A 109 3.64 3.31 5.07
C ASP A 109 4.05 1.85 4.78
N CYS A 110 5.20 1.41 5.29
CA CYS A 110 5.59 0.00 5.20
C CYS A 110 4.56 -0.92 5.87
N GLY A 111 4.04 -0.50 7.01
CA GLY A 111 3.03 -1.25 7.74
C GLY A 111 1.69 -1.34 7.05
N ARG A 112 1.28 -0.26 6.43
CA ARG A 112 0.06 -0.21 5.63
C ARG A 112 0.15 -1.19 4.46
N ILE A 113 1.28 -1.21 3.74
CA ILE A 113 1.51 -2.15 2.62
C ILE A 113 1.41 -3.61 3.08
N ILE A 114 1.95 -3.95 4.23
CA ILE A 114 1.90 -5.31 4.78
C ILE A 114 0.47 -5.69 5.16
N ARG A 115 -0.27 -4.78 5.78
CA ARG A 115 -1.65 -5.01 6.28
C ARG A 115 -2.70 -4.97 5.18
N GLU A 116 -2.67 -3.94 4.35
CA GLU A 116 -3.70 -3.66 3.36
C GLU A 116 -3.36 -4.22 1.99
N GLY A 117 -2.09 -4.55 1.76
CA GLY A 117 -1.58 -4.90 0.45
C GLY A 117 -1.41 -3.68 -0.45
N VAL A 118 -0.98 -3.92 -1.67
CA VAL A 118 -0.74 -2.91 -2.70
C VAL A 118 -1.88 -2.95 -3.71
N SER A 119 -2.54 -1.81 -3.94
CA SER A 119 -3.53 -1.69 -5.02
C SER A 119 -2.80 -1.67 -6.37
N ALA A 120 -3.06 -2.68 -7.20
CA ALA A 120 -2.41 -2.85 -8.50
C ALA A 120 -3.43 -2.92 -9.64
N VAL A 121 -3.04 -2.41 -10.80
CA VAL A 121 -3.82 -2.51 -12.04
C VAL A 121 -2.96 -3.12 -13.15
N ILE A 122 -3.56 -4.04 -13.92
CA ILE A 122 -2.92 -4.62 -15.11
C ILE A 122 -3.49 -3.95 -16.35
N ILE A 123 -2.65 -3.26 -17.11
CA ILE A 123 -3.03 -2.52 -18.32
C ILE A 123 -2.19 -2.95 -19.53
N GLY A 124 -2.67 -2.64 -20.71
CA GLY A 124 -2.04 -3.00 -21.98
C GLY A 124 -3.07 -3.18 -23.08
N ARG A 125 -2.65 -3.16 -24.33
CA ARG A 125 -3.53 -3.36 -25.49
C ARG A 125 -4.20 -4.75 -25.51
N PRO A 126 -5.24 -5.00 -26.31
CA PRO A 126 -5.81 -6.33 -26.51
C PRO A 126 -4.76 -7.37 -26.95
N ASN A 127 -4.96 -8.61 -26.53
CA ASN A 127 -4.13 -9.78 -26.93
C ASN A 127 -2.65 -9.77 -26.54
N VAL A 128 -2.17 -8.85 -25.70
CA VAL A 128 -0.80 -8.89 -25.15
C VAL A 128 -0.61 -9.95 -24.06
N GLY A 129 -1.70 -10.56 -23.59
CA GLY A 129 -1.66 -11.64 -22.60
C GLY A 129 -1.96 -11.22 -21.16
N LYS A 130 -2.69 -10.10 -20.95
CA LYS A 130 -3.11 -9.62 -19.60
C LYS A 130 -3.83 -10.70 -18.80
N SER A 131 -4.85 -11.35 -19.40
CA SER A 131 -5.63 -12.40 -18.71
C SER A 131 -4.79 -13.65 -18.41
N THR A 132 -3.83 -13.97 -19.27
CA THR A 132 -2.91 -15.08 -19.04
C THR A 132 -1.97 -14.76 -17.87
N LEU A 133 -1.37 -13.56 -17.87
CA LEU A 133 -0.53 -13.09 -16.77
C LEU A 133 -1.31 -13.06 -15.45
N PHE A 134 -2.52 -12.51 -15.48
CA PHE A 134 -3.41 -12.50 -14.32
C PHE A 134 -3.66 -13.92 -13.77
N ASN A 135 -3.97 -14.88 -14.64
CA ASN A 135 -4.18 -16.27 -14.23
C ASN A 135 -2.91 -16.91 -13.65
N CYS A 136 -1.74 -16.61 -14.22
CA CYS A 136 -0.45 -17.05 -13.67
C CYS A 136 -0.20 -16.49 -12.29
N LEU A 137 -0.38 -15.18 -12.12
CA LEU A 137 -0.24 -14.52 -10.81
C LEU A 137 -1.24 -15.07 -9.79
N SER A 138 -2.50 -15.28 -10.19
CA SER A 138 -3.55 -15.84 -9.32
C SER A 138 -3.34 -17.32 -9.01
N GLY A 139 -2.54 -18.03 -9.80
CA GLY A 139 -2.15 -19.43 -9.57
C GLY A 139 -1.04 -19.59 -8.54
N CYS A 140 -0.23 -18.55 -8.33
CA CYS A 140 0.81 -18.52 -7.30
C CYS A 140 0.19 -18.25 -5.93
N GLU A 141 -0.13 -19.28 -5.16
CA GLU A 141 -0.74 -19.23 -3.82
C GLU A 141 -2.01 -18.37 -3.72
N ARG A 142 -3.16 -18.93 -4.05
CA ARG A 142 -4.46 -18.33 -3.77
C ARG A 142 -4.62 -18.07 -2.28
N SER A 143 -4.51 -16.83 -1.87
CA SER A 143 -5.07 -16.39 -0.60
C SER A 143 -6.58 -16.65 -0.66
N ILE A 144 -7.10 -17.43 0.26
CA ILE A 144 -8.55 -17.63 0.42
C ILE A 144 -9.16 -16.25 0.63
N VAL A 145 -9.88 -15.76 -0.38
CA VAL A 145 -10.72 -14.58 -0.23
C VAL A 145 -11.79 -14.94 0.78
N THR A 146 -11.68 -14.48 2.00
CA THR A 146 -12.81 -14.48 2.91
C THR A 146 -13.73 -13.36 2.47
N ASP A 147 -14.88 -13.74 1.92
CA ASP A 147 -16.00 -12.82 1.73
C ASP A 147 -16.31 -12.17 3.08
N ILE A 148 -15.86 -10.95 3.28
CA ILE A 148 -16.38 -10.11 4.36
C ILE A 148 -17.77 -9.70 3.88
N ALA A 149 -18.78 -10.42 4.33
CA ALA A 149 -20.17 -10.10 4.08
C ALA A 149 -20.47 -8.70 4.63
N GLY A 150 -20.61 -7.70 3.74
CA GLY A 150 -20.99 -6.36 4.18
C GLY A 150 -20.89 -5.25 3.16
N THR A 151 -20.20 -5.43 2.01
CA THR A 151 -20.10 -4.37 0.98
C THR A 151 -20.70 -4.83 -0.34
N THR A 152 -22.02 -4.77 -0.41
CA THR A 152 -22.77 -4.93 -1.65
C THR A 152 -22.59 -3.68 -2.50
N ARG A 153 -21.75 -3.78 -3.54
CA ARG A 153 -21.71 -2.99 -4.80
C ARG A 153 -20.35 -2.60 -5.32
N ASP A 154 -19.25 -3.13 -4.77
CA ASP A 154 -17.92 -2.72 -5.20
C ASP A 154 -17.22 -3.81 -6.03
N ILE A 155 -16.49 -3.34 -7.02
CA ILE A 155 -15.58 -3.92 -7.97
C ILE A 155 -14.99 -5.24 -7.41
N VAL A 156 -15.10 -6.33 -8.17
CA VAL A 156 -14.51 -7.62 -7.80
C VAL A 156 -12.99 -7.46 -7.78
N GLU A 157 -12.43 -7.25 -6.60
CA GLU A 157 -10.99 -7.24 -6.38
C GLU A 157 -10.52 -8.68 -6.15
N GLU A 158 -9.56 -9.14 -6.94
CA GLU A 158 -8.85 -10.37 -6.62
C GLU A 158 -7.53 -10.04 -5.91
N SER A 159 -7.27 -10.76 -4.83
CA SER A 159 -6.02 -10.61 -4.08
C SER A 159 -5.08 -11.74 -4.43
N VAL A 160 -3.86 -11.38 -4.83
CA VAL A 160 -2.76 -12.31 -5.14
C VAL A 160 -1.66 -12.11 -4.12
N LYS A 161 -1.24 -13.19 -3.46
CA LYS A 161 -0.12 -13.14 -2.51
C LYS A 161 1.19 -13.39 -3.26
N ILE A 162 2.12 -12.44 -3.20
CA ILE A 162 3.47 -12.55 -3.75
C ILE A 162 4.46 -12.43 -2.60
N GLY A 163 5.02 -13.55 -2.16
CA GLY A 163 5.83 -13.60 -0.94
C GLY A 163 5.01 -13.18 0.28
N ASP A 164 5.40 -12.09 0.94
CA ASP A 164 4.71 -11.55 2.11
C ASP A 164 3.80 -10.35 1.80
N ILE A 165 3.68 -9.98 0.53
CA ILE A 165 2.86 -8.84 0.09
C ILE A 165 1.61 -9.34 -0.62
N VAL A 166 0.48 -8.69 -0.35
CA VAL A 166 -0.78 -8.95 -1.05
C VAL A 166 -0.98 -7.87 -2.12
N LEU A 167 -1.06 -8.29 -3.38
CA LEU A 167 -1.52 -7.41 -4.47
C LEU A 167 -3.03 -7.48 -4.57
N ARG A 168 -3.70 -6.36 -4.47
CA ARG A 168 -5.14 -6.21 -4.75
C ARG A 168 -5.29 -5.74 -6.18
N LEU A 169 -5.71 -6.65 -7.06
CA LEU A 169 -5.88 -6.38 -8.48
C LEU A 169 -7.29 -5.82 -8.72
N SER A 170 -7.35 -4.55 -9.09
CA SER A 170 -8.62 -3.87 -9.40
C SER A 170 -9.11 -4.24 -10.80
N ASP A 171 -10.43 -4.35 -10.97
CA ASP A 171 -11.14 -4.58 -12.25
C ASP A 171 -10.89 -5.92 -12.94
N THR A 172 -10.95 -7.01 -12.17
CA THR A 172 -10.84 -8.37 -12.71
C THR A 172 -12.05 -8.79 -13.55
N ALA A 173 -13.21 -8.16 -13.38
CA ALA A 173 -14.44 -8.46 -14.12
C ALA A 173 -14.31 -8.15 -15.62
N GLY A 174 -13.62 -7.04 -15.96
CA GLY A 174 -13.29 -6.71 -17.34
C GLY A 174 -12.25 -7.64 -17.96
N ILE A 175 -11.29 -8.14 -17.19
CA ILE A 175 -10.26 -9.08 -17.67
C ILE A 175 -10.84 -10.48 -17.97
N ARG A 176 -11.90 -10.88 -17.24
CA ARG A 176 -12.51 -12.22 -17.40
C ARG A 176 -13.57 -12.30 -18.50
N GLN A 177 -14.30 -11.23 -18.80
CA GLN A 177 -15.48 -11.28 -19.66
C GLN A 177 -15.32 -10.77 -21.08
N THR A 178 -14.26 -9.99 -21.37
CA THR A 178 -14.05 -9.47 -22.74
C THR A 178 -12.58 -9.53 -23.11
N ASN A 179 -12.32 -9.98 -24.34
CA ASN A 179 -10.98 -9.89 -24.96
C ASN A 179 -10.55 -8.43 -25.22
N ASP A 180 -11.44 -7.43 -24.94
CA ASP A 180 -11.26 -6.03 -25.34
C ASP A 180 -11.73 -5.07 -24.24
N ILE A 181 -10.86 -4.79 -23.24
CA ILE A 181 -11.21 -3.86 -22.13
C ILE A 181 -11.13 -2.39 -22.57
N ILE A 182 -10.35 -2.06 -23.60
CA ILE A 182 -10.21 -0.67 -24.06
C ILE A 182 -11.45 -0.22 -24.84
N GLU A 183 -12.23 -1.11 -25.45
CA GLU A 183 -13.46 -0.71 -26.19
C GLU A 183 -14.71 -0.53 -25.30
N GLY A 184 -14.75 -1.11 -24.09
CA GLY A 184 -15.92 -1.07 -23.22
C GLY A 184 -15.83 -0.11 -22.04
N ILE A 185 -14.64 0.23 -21.57
CA ILE A 185 -14.41 1.17 -20.46
C ILE A 185 -13.84 2.44 -21.06
N GLY A 186 -14.63 3.52 -21.08
CA GLY A 186 -14.19 4.81 -21.64
C GLY A 186 -12.83 5.23 -21.09
N VAL A 187 -12.04 5.91 -21.90
CA VAL A 187 -10.68 6.44 -21.61
C VAL A 187 -10.59 7.10 -20.22
N ASP A 188 -11.69 7.64 -19.73
CA ASP A 188 -11.77 8.28 -18.41
C ASP A 188 -11.74 7.29 -17.23
N ASN A 189 -12.27 6.08 -17.39
CA ASN A 189 -12.22 5.05 -16.34
C ASN A 189 -10.83 4.41 -16.24
N ALA A 190 -10.16 4.17 -17.38
CA ALA A 190 -8.78 3.71 -17.40
C ALA A 190 -7.84 4.71 -16.71
N LYS A 191 -8.02 6.02 -16.98
CA LYS A 191 -7.27 7.07 -16.31
C LYS A 191 -7.54 7.14 -14.80
N LYS A 192 -8.79 6.93 -14.37
CA LYS A 192 -9.12 6.88 -12.93
C LYS A 192 -8.43 5.71 -12.25
N LEU A 193 -8.44 4.51 -12.86
CA LEU A 193 -7.77 3.33 -12.33
C LEU A 193 -6.25 3.52 -12.24
N ILE A 194 -5.61 4.05 -13.29
CA ILE A 194 -4.19 4.39 -13.29
C ILE A 194 -3.85 5.36 -12.15
N ASN A 195 -4.68 6.40 -11.95
CA ASN A 195 -4.43 7.41 -10.93
C ASN A 195 -4.67 6.91 -9.49
N SER A 196 -5.60 5.99 -9.30
CA SER A 196 -5.95 5.44 -7.98
C SER A 196 -5.06 4.26 -7.56
N SER A 197 -4.36 3.62 -8.49
CA SER A 197 -3.50 2.46 -8.20
C SER A 197 -2.12 2.90 -7.69
N GLU A 198 -1.60 2.12 -6.75
CA GLU A 198 -0.26 2.28 -6.17
C GLU A 198 0.81 1.62 -7.05
N LEU A 199 0.41 0.56 -7.78
CA LEU A 199 1.27 -0.17 -8.71
C LEU A 199 0.56 -0.34 -10.05
N ILE A 200 1.28 -0.10 -11.13
CA ILE A 200 0.80 -0.30 -12.50
C ILE A 200 1.64 -1.40 -13.15
N ILE A 201 0.98 -2.45 -13.64
CA ILE A 201 1.60 -3.52 -14.41
C ILE A 201 1.22 -3.30 -15.87
N ALA A 202 2.12 -2.67 -16.63
CA ALA A 202 1.92 -2.38 -18.04
C ALA A 202 2.44 -3.55 -18.91
N VAL A 203 1.54 -4.25 -19.57
CA VAL A 203 1.86 -5.47 -20.35
C VAL A 203 1.98 -5.14 -21.82
N PHE A 204 3.12 -5.50 -22.40
CA PHE A 204 3.46 -5.30 -23.79
C PHE A 204 3.74 -6.66 -24.48
N ASP A 205 3.50 -6.73 -25.79
CA ASP A 205 3.83 -7.90 -26.60
C ASP A 205 5.27 -7.80 -27.07
N GLY A 206 6.14 -8.65 -26.55
CA GLY A 206 7.57 -8.65 -26.89
C GLY A 206 7.87 -9.06 -28.33
N ASN A 207 6.96 -9.79 -28.98
CA ASN A 207 7.17 -10.31 -30.34
C ASN A 207 6.65 -9.39 -31.45
N SER A 208 6.04 -8.25 -31.14
CA SER A 208 5.49 -7.33 -32.14
C SER A 208 6.06 -5.92 -31.97
N PRO A 209 6.14 -5.12 -33.04
CA PRO A 209 6.51 -3.72 -32.97
C PRO A 209 5.56 -2.94 -32.05
N LEU A 210 6.06 -1.88 -31.42
CA LEU A 210 5.25 -0.97 -30.64
C LEU A 210 4.20 -0.29 -31.52
N THR A 211 2.97 -0.28 -31.04
CA THR A 211 1.86 0.41 -31.70
C THR A 211 1.69 1.83 -31.14
N GLU A 212 0.89 2.67 -31.83
CA GLU A 212 0.53 3.99 -31.30
C GLU A 212 -0.14 3.91 -29.93
N ASP A 213 -0.89 2.85 -29.66
CA ASP A 213 -1.56 2.67 -28.37
C ASP A 213 -0.58 2.29 -27.27
N ASP A 214 0.46 1.50 -27.56
CA ASP A 214 1.55 1.22 -26.65
C ASP A 214 2.31 2.52 -26.30
N LEU A 215 2.60 3.35 -27.28
CA LEU A 215 3.26 4.67 -27.07
C LEU A 215 2.40 5.63 -26.26
N LYS A 216 1.09 5.67 -26.50
CA LYS A 216 0.15 6.46 -25.67
C LYS A 216 0.14 5.96 -24.22
N LEU A 217 0.14 4.65 -24.02
CA LEU A 217 0.16 4.03 -22.71
C LEU A 217 1.45 4.40 -21.95
N ILE A 218 2.62 4.28 -22.59
CA ILE A 218 3.92 4.63 -22.01
C ILE A 218 3.92 6.10 -21.53
N ASN A 219 3.34 7.01 -22.31
CA ASN A 219 3.28 8.44 -21.97
C ASN A 219 2.25 8.79 -20.90
N GLN A 220 1.30 7.90 -20.60
CA GLN A 220 0.22 8.13 -19.61
C GLN A 220 0.55 7.60 -18.23
N VAL A 221 1.49 6.66 -18.10
CA VAL A 221 1.83 6.02 -16.84
C VAL A 221 2.95 6.76 -16.11
N ASP A 222 2.87 6.74 -14.77
CA ASP A 222 3.97 7.24 -13.93
C ASP A 222 5.06 6.16 -13.85
N SER A 223 6.24 6.45 -14.40
CA SER A 223 7.37 5.52 -14.44
C SER A 223 7.82 5.00 -13.07
N LYS A 224 7.58 5.78 -12.00
CA LYS A 224 7.95 5.40 -10.61
C LYS A 224 7.02 4.37 -10.00
N LYS A 225 5.78 4.24 -10.53
CA LYS A 225 4.75 3.31 -10.07
C LYS A 225 4.53 2.17 -11.05
N THR A 226 5.29 2.11 -12.15
CA THR A 226 5.01 1.20 -13.25
C THR A 226 6.10 0.15 -13.40
N ILE A 227 5.67 -1.10 -13.53
CA ILE A 227 6.49 -2.21 -14.00
C ILE A 227 6.04 -2.53 -15.42
N ALA A 228 6.97 -2.48 -16.38
CA ALA A 228 6.72 -2.93 -17.74
C ALA A 228 6.95 -4.44 -17.84
N VAL A 229 5.94 -5.16 -18.29
CA VAL A 229 6.00 -6.59 -18.52
C VAL A 229 6.05 -6.85 -20.03
N ILE A 230 7.18 -7.33 -20.51
CA ILE A 230 7.38 -7.74 -21.89
C ILE A 230 7.02 -9.22 -21.97
N ASN A 231 5.77 -9.48 -22.38
CA ASN A 231 5.24 -10.82 -22.47
C ASN A 231 5.56 -11.50 -23.83
N LYS A 232 5.39 -12.80 -23.91
CA LYS A 232 5.66 -13.66 -25.07
C LYS A 232 7.14 -13.70 -25.46
N SER A 233 8.03 -13.66 -24.48
CA SER A 233 9.47 -13.74 -24.67
C SER A 233 9.92 -15.05 -25.35
N ASP A 234 9.09 -16.11 -25.28
CA ASP A 234 9.25 -17.40 -25.95
C ASP A 234 9.23 -17.30 -27.49
N LEU A 235 8.58 -16.26 -28.05
CA LEU A 235 8.47 -16.04 -29.50
C LEU A 235 9.57 -15.15 -30.08
N GLY A 236 10.50 -14.66 -29.24
CA GLY A 236 11.51 -13.69 -29.60
C GLY A 236 11.14 -12.26 -29.20
N ILE A 237 12.12 -11.38 -29.17
CA ILE A 237 11.94 -9.99 -28.70
C ILE A 237 12.23 -9.03 -29.84
N CYS A 238 11.27 -8.14 -30.12
CA CYS A 238 11.42 -7.06 -31.10
C CYS A 238 12.37 -5.97 -30.59
N PRO A 239 13.25 -5.39 -31.43
CA PRO A 239 14.18 -4.33 -31.04
C PRO A 239 13.52 -3.07 -30.45
N ASP A 240 12.27 -2.78 -30.81
CA ASP A 240 11.52 -1.61 -30.36
C ASP A 240 11.25 -1.59 -28.86
N VAL A 241 11.36 -2.75 -28.19
CA VAL A 241 11.18 -2.88 -26.72
C VAL A 241 12.17 -2.01 -25.95
N SER A 242 13.34 -1.71 -26.52
CA SER A 242 14.31 -0.78 -25.92
C SER A 242 13.75 0.62 -25.65
N GLU A 243 12.69 1.03 -26.35
CA GLU A 243 12.00 2.30 -26.08
C GLU A 243 11.22 2.27 -24.78
N ILE A 244 10.62 1.12 -24.43
CA ILE A 244 9.91 0.93 -23.15
C ILE A 244 10.88 1.10 -21.99
N GLU A 245 12.06 0.48 -22.07
CA GLU A 245 13.11 0.55 -21.04
C GLU A 245 13.62 1.96 -20.78
N LYS A 246 13.62 2.84 -21.79
CA LYS A 246 14.00 4.24 -21.63
C LYS A 246 13.00 5.06 -20.82
N HIS A 247 11.72 4.68 -20.88
CA HIS A 247 10.64 5.42 -20.22
C HIS A 247 10.23 4.82 -18.89
N ILE A 248 10.30 3.48 -18.76
CA ILE A 248 9.90 2.73 -17.57
C ILE A 248 11.14 2.01 -17.03
N GLY A 249 11.62 2.45 -15.87
CA GLY A 249 12.88 1.98 -15.29
C GLY A 249 12.86 0.53 -14.80
N HIS A 250 11.66 -0.06 -14.59
CA HIS A 250 11.50 -1.44 -14.15
C HIS A 250 10.84 -2.27 -15.25
N THR A 251 11.63 -3.11 -15.91
CA THR A 251 11.16 -3.96 -17.01
C THR A 251 11.43 -5.43 -16.70
N VAL A 252 10.43 -6.28 -16.89
CA VAL A 252 10.50 -7.74 -16.71
C VAL A 252 10.12 -8.44 -17.99
N TYR A 253 10.93 -9.41 -18.42
CA TYR A 253 10.67 -10.26 -19.56
C TYR A 253 10.14 -11.60 -19.08
N LEU A 254 8.99 -12.02 -19.63
CA LEU A 254 8.37 -13.29 -19.27
C LEU A 254 7.56 -13.89 -20.45
N SER A 255 7.23 -15.16 -20.31
CA SER A 255 6.20 -15.83 -21.11
C SER A 255 5.11 -16.33 -20.17
N ALA A 256 3.98 -15.61 -20.12
CA ALA A 256 2.85 -16.02 -19.30
C ALA A 256 2.25 -17.36 -19.78
N LYS A 257 2.41 -17.72 -21.05
CA LYS A 257 1.93 -18.98 -21.60
C LYS A 257 2.77 -20.17 -21.14
N GLU A 258 4.08 -20.01 -21.14
CA GLU A 258 5.03 -21.08 -20.77
C GLU A 258 5.36 -21.04 -19.25
N ASN A 259 4.77 -20.10 -18.52
CA ASN A 259 5.01 -19.87 -17.09
C ASN A 259 6.50 -19.60 -16.77
N ASP A 260 7.20 -18.96 -17.70
CA ASP A 260 8.63 -18.62 -17.57
C ASP A 260 8.81 -17.14 -17.19
N GLY A 261 9.71 -16.87 -16.26
CA GLY A 261 10.06 -15.52 -15.82
C GLY A 261 9.07 -14.87 -14.82
N ILE A 262 8.07 -15.59 -14.34
CA ILE A 262 7.05 -15.05 -13.41
C ILE A 262 7.59 -14.88 -11.99
N GLU A 263 8.63 -15.63 -11.62
CA GLU A 263 9.26 -15.54 -10.30
C GLU A 263 10.20 -14.32 -10.14
N LYS A 264 10.42 -13.55 -11.22
CA LYS A 264 11.26 -12.34 -11.24
C LYS A 264 10.47 -11.11 -10.85
#